data_928f9c5a18d940319a6b2078792502e8
#
_entry.id   928f9c5a18d940319a6b2078792502e8
#
_cell.length_a   1.000
_cell.length_b   1.000
_cell.length_c   1.000
_cell.angle_alpha   90.00
_cell.angle_beta   90.00
_cell.angle_gamma   90.00
#
_symmetry.space_group_name_H-M   'P 1'
#
loop_
_entity.id
_entity.type
_entity.pdbx_description
1 polymer ?
#
loop_
_entity_poly.entity_id
_entity_poly.type
_entity_poly.pdbx_seq_one_letter_code
_entity_poly.pdbx_strand_id
1 'polypeptide(L)'
;MYKFAQANLTFACSSRKLGAHLMEKRIYYHDTDAGGIVYYGQYLCYLEEARTEFLEQKGLSVQGFKDRGLFYAVRQCNVTYKSPARYGETLICTAAIKEITAVQLVFDQTIVDRKDGRIIVQAQVWLVCISADFKPMPIPEDLKEKLLT
;
A
#
# COMPACT_ATOMS: atom_id res chain seq x y z
N MET A 1 -18.29 -25.29 1.65
CA MET A 1 -18.87 -24.10 2.32
C MET A 1 -17.96 -23.72 3.47
N TYR A 2 -16.96 -22.87 3.21
CA TYR A 2 -15.98 -22.45 4.21
C TYR A 2 -16.54 -21.26 4.96
N LYS A 3 -16.87 -21.46 6.25
CA LYS A 3 -17.16 -20.36 7.17
C LYS A 3 -15.84 -19.64 7.47
N PHE A 4 -15.71 -18.42 6.98
CA PHE A 4 -14.67 -17.51 7.46
C PHE A 4 -14.96 -17.18 8.92
N ALA A 5 -14.19 -17.77 9.82
CA ALA A 5 -14.12 -17.29 11.18
C ALA A 5 -13.52 -15.88 11.11
N GLN A 6 -14.32 -14.86 11.47
CA GLN A 6 -13.84 -13.53 11.75
C GLN A 6 -12.86 -13.64 12.93
N ALA A 7 -11.58 -13.76 12.60
CA ALA A 7 -10.54 -13.51 13.59
C ALA A 7 -10.64 -12.02 13.91
N ASN A 8 -11.05 -11.70 15.14
CA ASN A 8 -10.96 -10.36 15.69
C ASN A 8 -9.47 -9.98 15.74
N LEU A 9 -8.95 -9.46 14.63
CA LEU A 9 -7.66 -8.79 14.61
C LEU A 9 -7.85 -7.43 15.31
N THR A 10 -7.77 -7.45 16.64
CA THR A 10 -7.56 -6.23 17.41
C THR A 10 -6.12 -5.79 17.15
N PHE A 11 -5.89 -5.17 15.99
CA PHE A 11 -4.67 -4.42 15.77
C PHE A 11 -4.67 -3.23 16.72
N ALA A 12 -3.78 -3.24 17.69
CA ALA A 12 -3.38 -2.05 18.43
C ALA A 12 -2.62 -1.13 17.46
N CYS A 13 -3.33 -0.57 16.48
CA CYS A 13 -2.88 0.58 15.72
C CYS A 13 -3.57 1.80 16.32
N SER A 14 -2.85 2.52 17.15
CA SER A 14 -3.21 3.81 17.69
C SER A 14 -3.42 4.80 16.53
N SER A 15 -4.67 5.08 16.28
CA SER A 15 -5.34 6.00 15.38
C SER A 15 -6.17 5.28 14.30
N ARG A 16 -7.49 5.50 14.35
CA ARG A 16 -8.43 5.11 13.30
C ARG A 16 -8.04 5.83 12.00
N LYS A 17 -7.25 5.18 11.16
CA LYS A 17 -6.98 5.67 9.82
C LYS A 17 -8.23 5.42 8.99
N LEU A 18 -8.85 6.50 8.49
CA LEU A 18 -10.01 6.43 7.62
C LEU A 18 -9.71 5.51 6.43
N GLY A 19 -10.50 4.42 6.30
CA GLY A 19 -10.56 3.62 5.09
C GLY A 19 -9.29 2.82 4.76
N ALA A 20 -8.55 2.28 5.75
CA ALA A 20 -7.43 1.41 5.45
C ALA A 20 -7.86 0.18 4.64
N HIS A 21 -7.18 -0.08 3.53
CA HIS A 21 -7.36 -1.29 2.74
C HIS A 21 -6.39 -2.39 3.19
N LEU A 22 -6.87 -3.63 3.12
CA LEU A 22 -6.11 -4.84 3.44
C LEU A 22 -6.00 -5.71 2.19
N MET A 23 -4.77 -6.00 1.76
CA MET A 23 -4.47 -6.93 0.68
C MET A 23 -3.75 -8.15 1.25
N GLU A 24 -4.17 -9.36 0.87
CA GLU A 24 -3.42 -10.59 1.18
C GLU A 24 -2.39 -10.89 0.10
N LYS A 25 -1.17 -11.23 0.50
CA LYS A 25 -0.08 -11.61 -0.39
C LYS A 25 0.57 -12.90 0.07
N ARG A 26 0.43 -13.97 -0.71
CA ARG A 26 1.19 -15.20 -0.50
C ARG A 26 2.61 -15.05 -1.04
N ILE A 27 3.59 -15.55 -0.29
CA ILE A 27 4.99 -15.56 -0.70
C ILE A 27 5.29 -16.85 -1.47
N TYR A 28 5.77 -16.68 -2.69
CA TYR A 28 6.20 -17.75 -3.58
C TYR A 28 7.73 -17.81 -3.64
N TYR A 29 8.26 -18.87 -4.24
CA TYR A 29 9.71 -19.08 -4.33
C TYR A 29 10.43 -17.94 -5.04
N HIS A 30 9.85 -17.39 -6.11
CA HIS A 30 10.43 -16.29 -6.87
C HIS A 30 10.51 -14.96 -6.10
N ASP A 31 9.79 -14.84 -4.98
CA ASP A 31 9.85 -13.65 -4.12
C ASP A 31 11.08 -13.67 -3.20
N THR A 32 11.75 -14.84 -3.08
CA THR A 32 12.84 -15.06 -2.14
C THR A 32 14.22 -14.95 -2.81
N ASP A 33 15.24 -14.69 -1.99
CA ASP A 33 16.64 -14.67 -2.39
C ASP A 33 17.43 -15.89 -1.87
N ALA A 34 18.72 -15.90 -2.11
CA ALA A 34 19.60 -16.98 -1.67
C ALA A 34 19.67 -17.13 -0.14
N GLY A 35 19.27 -16.12 0.62
CA GLY A 35 19.19 -16.17 2.08
C GLY A 35 17.94 -16.89 2.59
N GLY A 36 17.03 -17.32 1.71
CA GLY A 36 15.79 -18.03 2.06
C GLY A 36 14.70 -17.12 2.64
N ILE A 37 14.81 -15.82 2.45
CA ILE A 37 13.82 -14.81 2.87
C ILE A 37 13.39 -13.98 1.66
N VAL A 38 12.29 -13.26 1.78
CA VAL A 38 11.82 -12.35 0.74
C VAL A 38 12.92 -11.31 0.45
N TYR A 39 13.24 -11.16 -0.84
CA TYR A 39 14.18 -10.14 -1.30
C TYR A 39 13.67 -8.76 -0.91
N TYR A 40 14.51 -7.93 -0.30
CA TYR A 40 14.06 -6.67 0.29
C TYR A 40 13.37 -5.71 -0.70
N GLY A 41 13.77 -5.73 -1.96
CA GLY A 41 13.13 -4.93 -3.02
C GLY A 41 11.72 -5.39 -3.36
N GLN A 42 11.40 -6.66 -3.12
CA GLN A 42 10.08 -7.23 -3.41
C GLN A 42 8.96 -6.60 -2.57
N TYR A 43 9.27 -6.17 -1.37
CA TYR A 43 8.30 -5.46 -0.52
C TYR A 43 7.79 -4.16 -1.14
N LEU A 44 8.61 -3.47 -1.96
CA LEU A 44 8.17 -2.27 -2.67
C LEU A 44 7.07 -2.57 -3.68
N CYS A 45 7.12 -3.74 -4.32
CA CYS A 45 6.04 -4.22 -5.20
C CYS A 45 4.77 -4.47 -4.41
N TYR A 46 4.86 -5.13 -3.25
CA TYR A 46 3.68 -5.38 -2.40
C TYR A 46 3.05 -4.09 -1.86
N LEU A 47 3.87 -3.11 -1.52
CA LEU A 47 3.39 -1.79 -1.10
C LEU A 47 2.67 -1.07 -2.26
N GLU A 48 3.18 -1.19 -3.47
CA GLU A 48 2.54 -0.63 -4.68
C GLU A 48 1.21 -1.33 -4.96
N GLU A 49 1.18 -2.67 -4.98
CA GLU A 49 -0.02 -3.46 -5.16
C GLU A 49 -1.12 -3.06 -4.16
N ALA A 50 -0.76 -2.92 -2.87
CA ALA A 50 -1.71 -2.51 -1.82
C ALA A 50 -2.26 -1.09 -2.03
N ARG A 51 -1.45 -0.15 -2.52
CA ARG A 51 -1.93 1.20 -2.89
C ARG A 51 -2.86 1.16 -4.10
N THR A 52 -2.55 0.35 -5.09
CA THR A 52 -3.39 0.18 -6.28
C THR A 52 -4.76 -0.36 -5.89
N GLU A 53 -4.81 -1.43 -5.10
CA GLU A 53 -6.09 -1.99 -4.61
C GLU A 53 -6.86 -0.98 -3.74
N PHE A 54 -6.18 -0.21 -2.89
CA PHE A 54 -6.80 0.88 -2.12
C PHE A 54 -7.51 1.88 -3.03
N LEU A 55 -6.87 2.30 -4.13
CA LEU A 55 -7.45 3.23 -5.09
C LEU A 55 -8.64 2.61 -5.83
N GLU A 56 -8.51 1.37 -6.27
CA GLU A 56 -9.56 0.65 -7.00
C GLU A 56 -10.83 0.47 -6.16
N GLN A 57 -10.71 0.23 -4.87
CA GLN A 57 -11.86 0.17 -3.95
C GLN A 57 -12.61 1.50 -3.83
N LYS A 58 -11.93 2.61 -4.08
CA LYS A 58 -12.55 3.94 -4.11
C LYS A 58 -13.07 4.33 -5.50
N GLY A 59 -13.11 3.36 -6.43
CA GLY A 59 -13.53 3.59 -7.82
C GLY A 59 -12.53 4.41 -8.62
N LEU A 60 -11.26 4.42 -8.19
CA LEU A 60 -10.15 5.07 -8.89
C LEU A 60 -9.25 4.01 -9.49
N SER A 61 -8.69 4.28 -10.66
CA SER A 61 -7.77 3.34 -11.32
C SER A 61 -6.59 4.08 -11.93
N VAL A 62 -5.48 3.38 -12.06
CA VAL A 62 -4.28 3.91 -12.74
C VAL A 62 -4.62 4.33 -14.17
N GLN A 63 -5.43 3.52 -14.89
CA GLN A 63 -5.87 3.88 -16.24
C GLN A 63 -6.76 5.13 -16.24
N GLY A 64 -7.69 5.26 -15.29
CA GLY A 64 -8.56 6.43 -15.15
C GLY A 64 -7.77 7.73 -14.87
N PHE A 65 -6.69 7.67 -14.11
CA PHE A 65 -5.78 8.81 -13.93
C PHE A 65 -5.08 9.15 -15.25
N LYS A 66 -4.54 8.15 -15.94
CA LYS A 66 -3.87 8.34 -17.23
C LYS A 66 -4.80 8.98 -18.27
N ASP A 67 -6.06 8.56 -18.34
CA ASP A 67 -7.06 9.12 -19.24
C ASP A 67 -7.36 10.60 -18.96
N ARG A 68 -7.12 11.04 -17.74
CA ARG A 68 -7.21 12.46 -17.32
C ARG A 68 -5.90 13.21 -17.44
N GLY A 69 -4.83 12.59 -17.97
CA GLY A 69 -3.50 13.19 -18.05
C GLY A 69 -2.80 13.32 -16.70
N LEU A 70 -3.23 12.55 -15.68
CA LEU A 70 -2.69 12.55 -14.34
C LEU A 70 -1.81 11.33 -14.13
N PHE A 71 -0.65 11.53 -13.53
CA PHE A 71 0.24 10.46 -13.14
C PHE A 71 0.68 10.68 -11.69
N TYR A 72 1.00 9.60 -10.99
CA TYR A 72 1.56 9.67 -9.66
C TYR A 72 2.96 9.05 -9.68
N ALA A 73 3.95 9.85 -9.33
CA ALA A 73 5.33 9.41 -9.22
C ALA A 73 5.73 9.30 -7.75
N VAL A 74 6.46 8.25 -7.39
CA VAL A 74 7.05 8.14 -6.06
C VAL A 74 8.19 9.14 -5.94
N ARG A 75 8.02 10.10 -5.03
CA ARG A 75 9.05 11.09 -4.70
C ARG A 75 9.97 10.59 -3.59
N GLN A 76 9.41 9.92 -2.60
CA GLN A 76 10.13 9.44 -1.44
C GLN A 76 9.47 8.18 -0.91
N CYS A 77 10.29 7.25 -0.43
CA CYS A 77 9.83 6.05 0.22
C CYS A 77 10.72 5.77 1.42
N ASN A 78 10.14 5.82 2.62
CA ASN A 78 10.82 5.45 3.86
C ASN A 78 10.35 4.06 4.27
N VAL A 79 11.24 3.10 4.26
CA VAL A 79 10.93 1.70 4.57
C VAL A 79 11.79 1.24 5.74
N THR A 80 11.15 0.63 6.73
CA THR A 80 11.82 -0.05 7.83
C THR A 80 11.48 -1.53 7.79
N TYR A 81 12.49 -2.37 7.67
CA TYR A 81 12.39 -3.83 7.69
C TYR A 81 12.52 -4.30 9.13
N LYS A 82 11.45 -4.86 9.71
CA LYS A 82 11.39 -5.27 11.13
C LYS A 82 11.69 -6.74 11.33
N SER A 83 11.18 -7.59 10.44
CA SER A 83 11.42 -9.02 10.47
C SER A 83 11.31 -9.63 9.07
N PRO A 84 11.98 -10.77 8.81
CA PRO A 84 11.93 -11.41 7.51
C PRO A 84 10.60 -12.13 7.28
N ALA A 85 10.19 -12.22 6.01
CA ALA A 85 9.16 -13.14 5.55
C ALA A 85 9.78 -14.26 4.71
N ARG A 86 9.10 -15.41 4.64
CA ARG A 86 9.63 -16.64 4.02
C ARG A 86 8.65 -17.23 3.03
N TYR A 87 9.15 -18.07 2.17
CA TYR A 87 8.35 -18.87 1.26
C TYR A 87 7.19 -19.57 1.98
N GLY A 88 6.00 -19.50 1.39
CA GLY A 88 4.79 -20.14 1.90
C GLY A 88 4.03 -19.35 2.96
N GLU A 89 4.61 -18.29 3.53
CA GLU A 89 3.88 -17.37 4.41
C GLU A 89 2.88 -16.54 3.60
N THR A 90 1.82 -16.11 4.28
CA THR A 90 0.83 -15.16 3.72
C THR A 90 0.90 -13.88 4.53
N LEU A 91 1.08 -12.78 3.83
CA LEU A 91 1.20 -11.46 4.42
C LEU A 91 -0.10 -10.67 4.27
N ILE A 92 -0.33 -9.77 5.21
CA ILE A 92 -1.36 -8.73 5.12
C ILE A 92 -0.65 -7.41 4.87
N CYS A 93 -0.91 -6.82 3.70
CA CYS A 93 -0.37 -5.52 3.32
C CYS A 93 -1.48 -4.47 3.48
N THR A 94 -1.21 -3.42 4.23
CA THR A 94 -2.16 -2.33 4.45
C THR A 94 -1.74 -1.09 3.68
N ALA A 95 -2.72 -0.34 3.21
CA ALA A 95 -2.52 1.01 2.68
C ALA A 95 -3.58 1.95 3.25
N ALA A 96 -3.15 3.10 3.73
CA ALA A 96 -4.03 4.16 4.20
C ALA A 96 -3.44 5.52 3.85
N ILE A 97 -4.29 6.47 3.50
CA ILE A 97 -3.87 7.86 3.32
C ILE A 97 -3.55 8.46 4.69
N LYS A 98 -2.34 9.00 4.81
CA LYS A 98 -1.91 9.78 5.96
C LYS A 98 -2.19 11.27 5.76
N GLU A 99 -1.89 11.76 4.56
CA GLU A 99 -1.98 13.18 4.24
C GLU A 99 -2.26 13.38 2.75
N ILE A 100 -3.04 14.40 2.43
CA ILE A 100 -3.26 14.90 1.06
C ILE A 100 -2.92 16.38 1.06
N THR A 101 -1.96 16.76 0.24
CA THR A 101 -1.63 18.17 -0.01
C THR A 101 -2.20 18.63 -1.36
N ALA A 102 -1.84 19.84 -1.79
CA ALA A 102 -2.23 20.32 -3.11
C ALA A 102 -1.76 19.41 -4.25
N VAL A 103 -0.57 18.81 -4.12
CA VAL A 103 0.09 18.04 -5.20
C VAL A 103 0.56 16.65 -4.77
N GLN A 104 0.44 16.27 -3.49
CA GLN A 104 1.00 15.02 -2.95
C GLN A 104 -0.04 14.19 -2.22
N LEU A 105 0.11 12.87 -2.32
CA LEU A 105 -0.51 11.88 -1.46
C LEU A 105 0.57 11.23 -0.61
N VAL A 106 0.34 11.14 0.70
CA VAL A 106 1.22 10.41 1.61
C VAL A 106 0.49 9.19 2.12
N PHE A 107 1.06 8.03 1.90
CA PHE A 107 0.55 6.76 2.39
C PHE A 107 1.33 6.28 3.62
N ASP A 108 0.62 5.80 4.62
CA ASP A 108 1.14 4.92 5.65
C ASP A 108 0.80 3.48 5.30
N GLN A 109 1.80 2.61 5.32
CA GLN A 109 1.64 1.22 4.94
C GLN A 109 2.36 0.30 5.93
N THR A 110 1.78 -0.87 6.17
CA THR A 110 2.37 -1.88 7.04
C THR A 110 2.18 -3.25 6.39
N ILE A 111 3.19 -4.09 6.49
CA ILE A 111 3.12 -5.49 6.09
C ILE A 111 3.34 -6.34 7.35
N VAL A 112 2.41 -7.26 7.61
CA VAL A 112 2.48 -8.18 8.75
C VAL A 112 2.30 -9.61 8.29
N ASP A 113 2.82 -10.57 9.05
CA ASP A 113 2.47 -11.98 8.86
C ASP A 113 1.03 -12.22 9.28
N ARG A 114 0.25 -12.91 8.41
CA ARG A 114 -1.16 -13.20 8.67
C ARG A 114 -1.36 -14.12 9.87
N LYS A 115 -0.43 -15.04 10.12
CA LYS A 115 -0.58 -16.11 11.11
C LYS A 115 -0.37 -15.60 12.54
N ASP A 116 0.68 -14.81 12.75
CA ASP A 116 1.12 -14.39 14.08
C ASP A 116 1.06 -12.86 14.31
N GLY A 117 0.74 -12.08 13.26
CA GLY A 117 0.68 -10.61 13.34
C GLY A 117 2.05 -9.92 13.44
N ARG A 118 3.14 -10.68 13.26
CA ARG A 118 4.50 -10.15 13.30
C ARG A 118 4.68 -9.06 12.25
N ILE A 119 5.16 -7.89 12.67
CA ILE A 119 5.44 -6.78 11.76
C ILE A 119 6.67 -7.11 10.93
N ILE A 120 6.53 -7.07 9.61
CA ILE A 120 7.58 -7.34 8.65
C ILE A 120 8.15 -6.04 8.11
N VAL A 121 7.26 -5.14 7.63
CA VAL A 121 7.65 -3.85 7.06
C VAL A 121 6.73 -2.76 7.59
N GLN A 122 7.30 -1.60 7.88
CA GLN A 122 6.58 -0.33 8.05
C GLN A 122 7.12 0.68 7.03
N ALA A 123 6.22 1.37 6.33
CA ALA A 123 6.60 2.30 5.29
C ALA A 123 5.75 3.55 5.25
N GLN A 124 6.36 4.64 4.80
CA GLN A 124 5.66 5.84 4.34
C GLN A 124 6.09 6.13 2.90
N VAL A 125 5.12 6.42 2.05
CA VAL A 125 5.36 6.65 0.63
C VAL A 125 4.72 7.97 0.21
N TRP A 126 5.53 8.85 -0.37
CA TRP A 126 5.11 10.14 -0.91
C TRP A 126 4.96 10.04 -2.42
N LEU A 127 3.75 10.23 -2.91
CA LEU A 127 3.44 10.30 -4.33
C LEU A 127 3.18 11.76 -4.72
N VAL A 128 3.73 12.19 -5.83
CA VAL A 128 3.46 13.50 -6.42
C VAL A 128 2.58 13.33 -7.64
N CYS A 129 1.50 14.11 -7.72
CA CYS A 129 0.69 14.23 -8.92
C CYS A 129 1.47 15.04 -9.98
N ILE A 130 1.65 14.45 -11.15
CA ILE A 130 2.40 15.05 -12.25
C ILE A 130 1.63 14.97 -13.57
N SER A 131 1.96 15.88 -14.48
CA SER A 131 1.51 15.83 -15.88
C SER A 131 2.35 14.84 -16.70
N ALA A 132 1.94 14.62 -17.97
CA ALA A 132 2.71 13.82 -18.92
C ALA A 132 4.13 14.38 -19.19
N ASP A 133 4.34 15.69 -18.95
CA ASP A 133 5.65 16.35 -19.06
C ASP A 133 6.45 16.30 -17.75
N PHE A 134 6.06 15.45 -16.80
CA PHE A 134 6.70 15.27 -15.49
C PHE A 134 6.73 16.52 -14.61
N LYS A 135 5.76 17.42 -14.77
CA LYS A 135 5.63 18.63 -13.95
C LYS A 135 4.60 18.40 -12.84
N PRO A 136 4.88 18.82 -11.60
CA PRO A 136 3.88 18.76 -10.53
C PRO A 136 2.61 19.52 -10.94
N MET A 137 1.46 18.92 -10.63
CA MET A 137 0.16 19.54 -10.87
C MET A 137 -0.79 19.28 -9.71
N PRO A 138 -1.78 20.16 -9.50
CA PRO A 138 -2.74 20.02 -8.43
C PRO A 138 -3.55 18.72 -8.56
N ILE A 139 -3.80 18.06 -7.44
CA ILE A 139 -4.73 16.94 -7.37
C ILE A 139 -6.15 17.53 -7.50
N PRO A 140 -6.96 17.09 -8.48
CA PRO A 140 -8.34 17.54 -8.63
C PRO A 140 -9.18 17.30 -7.36
N GLU A 141 -10.07 18.23 -7.03
CA GLU A 141 -10.87 18.17 -5.80
C GLU A 141 -11.78 16.94 -5.74
N ASP A 142 -12.37 16.55 -6.87
CA ASP A 142 -13.19 15.34 -6.97
C ASP A 142 -12.42 14.06 -6.60
N LEU A 143 -11.12 14.03 -6.90
CA LEU A 143 -10.24 12.92 -6.50
C LEU A 143 -9.91 12.97 -5.00
N LYS A 144 -9.66 14.16 -4.45
CA LYS A 144 -9.43 14.32 -3.01
C LYS A 144 -10.65 13.87 -2.20
N GLU A 145 -11.84 14.27 -2.61
CA GLU A 145 -13.10 13.87 -1.98
C GLU A 145 -13.25 12.34 -1.96
N LYS A 146 -13.03 11.67 -3.10
CA LYS A 146 -13.07 10.20 -3.19
C LYS A 146 -12.03 9.52 -2.30
N LEU A 147 -10.83 10.09 -2.20
CA LEU A 147 -9.76 9.52 -1.38
C LEU A 147 -10.05 9.63 0.12
N LEU A 148 -10.82 10.64 0.54
CA LEU A 148 -11.16 10.88 1.94
C LEU A 148 -12.40 10.14 2.41
N THR A 149 -13.26 9.69 1.51
CA THR A 149 -14.44 8.86 1.83
C THR A 149 -14.10 7.39 1.93
#